data_a065d009204eb846ffda09800265d593
#
_entry.id   a065d009204eb846ffda09800265d593
#
_cell.length_a   1.000
_cell.length_b   1.000
_cell.length_c   1.000
_cell.angle_alpha   90.00
_cell.angle_beta   90.00
_cell.angle_gamma   90.00
#
_symmetry.space_group_name_H-M   'P 1'
#
loop_
_entity.id
_entity.type
_entity.pdbx_description
1 polymer ?
#
loop_
_entity_poly.entity_id
_entity_poly.type
_entity_poly.pdbx_seq_one_letter_code
_entity_poly.pdbx_strand_id
1 'polypeptide(L)'
;MLFRSVLGDAAGYVEPFTGEGMAWALASAEALAPIALRAIAEWDASIPHTWQRTYDATVTQSQRSCRTVARALRHPSLVGAAVAALSHWPSLARPIVSRVALGRAGAPLGITR
;
A
#
# COMPACT_ATOMS: atom_id res chain seq x y z
N MET A 1 -30.42 0.91 -0.62
CA MET A 1 -29.28 1.47 0.12
C MET A 1 -28.10 1.63 -0.82
N LEU A 2 -27.49 2.80 -0.90
CA LEU A 2 -26.40 3.04 -1.86
C LEU A 2 -25.07 2.63 -1.19
N PHE A 3 -24.43 1.56 -1.67
CA PHE A 3 -23.09 1.20 -1.27
C PHE A 3 -22.10 2.16 -1.93
N ARG A 4 -21.37 2.92 -1.13
CA ARG A 4 -20.26 3.76 -1.59
C ARG A 4 -18.97 3.21 -1.02
N SER A 5 -18.10 2.73 -1.87
CA SER A 5 -16.74 2.39 -1.53
C SER A 5 -15.81 3.51 -1.96
N VAL A 6 -14.82 3.79 -1.12
CA VAL A 6 -13.79 4.79 -1.39
C VAL A 6 -12.48 4.03 -1.57
N LEU A 7 -11.74 4.34 -2.62
CA LEU A 7 -10.48 3.68 -2.96
C LEU A 7 -9.46 4.69 -3.53
N GLY A 8 -8.22 4.27 -3.64
CA GLY A 8 -7.14 5.13 -4.11
C GLY A 8 -6.90 6.33 -3.20
N ASP A 9 -6.53 7.46 -3.75
CA ASP A 9 -6.21 8.70 -3.02
C ASP A 9 -7.40 9.24 -2.22
N ALA A 10 -8.63 8.98 -2.65
CA ALA A 10 -9.84 9.37 -1.94
C ALA A 10 -10.02 8.61 -0.61
N ALA A 11 -9.47 7.42 -0.49
CA ALA A 11 -9.49 6.63 0.74
C ALA A 11 -8.40 7.04 1.75
N GLY A 12 -7.41 7.79 1.33
CA GLY A 12 -6.33 8.30 2.18
C GLY A 12 -5.08 8.59 1.38
N TYR A 13 -4.71 9.85 1.32
CA TYR A 13 -3.49 10.30 0.67
C TYR A 13 -2.29 10.14 1.62
N VAL A 14 -1.29 9.45 1.16
CA VAL A 14 0.05 9.47 1.76
C VAL A 14 0.98 9.97 0.69
N GLU A 15 1.71 11.04 1.00
CA GLU A 15 2.70 11.62 0.08
C GLU A 15 3.61 10.49 -0.44
N PRO A 16 3.54 10.16 -1.75
CA PRO A 16 4.21 8.97 -2.28
C PRO A 16 5.68 9.31 -2.49
N PHE A 17 6.49 9.11 -1.45
CA PHE A 17 7.93 9.26 -1.54
C PHE A 17 8.55 8.31 -2.58
N THR A 18 7.89 7.19 -2.84
CA THR A 18 8.37 6.10 -3.72
C THR A 18 7.53 5.93 -4.98
N GLY A 19 6.53 6.79 -5.25
CA GLY A 19 5.63 6.65 -6.39
C GLY A 19 4.63 5.48 -6.28
N GLU A 20 4.41 4.95 -5.08
CA GLU A 20 3.56 3.77 -4.85
C GLU A 20 2.05 4.07 -4.85
N GLY A 21 1.62 5.34 -4.94
CA GLY A 21 0.21 5.73 -4.92
C GLY A 21 -0.62 5.02 -5.98
N MET A 22 -0.11 4.91 -7.21
CA MET A 22 -0.79 4.17 -8.28
C MET A 22 -0.87 2.67 -8.01
N ALA A 23 0.18 2.08 -7.44
CA ALA A 23 0.18 0.66 -7.07
C ALA A 23 -0.87 0.37 -5.99
N TRP A 24 -1.02 1.24 -4.99
CA TRP A 24 -2.05 1.12 -3.96
C TRP A 24 -3.47 1.32 -4.51
N ALA A 25 -3.64 2.25 -5.45
CA ALA A 25 -4.92 2.45 -6.12
C ALA A 25 -5.34 1.19 -6.90
N LEU A 26 -4.43 0.59 -7.66
CA LEU A 26 -4.67 -0.65 -8.40
C LEU A 26 -4.94 -1.82 -7.46
N ALA A 27 -4.11 -2.00 -6.43
CA ALA A 27 -4.30 -3.07 -5.44
C ALA A 27 -5.63 -2.94 -4.69
N SER A 28 -6.05 -1.72 -4.36
CA SER A 28 -7.36 -1.49 -3.73
C SER A 28 -8.53 -1.78 -4.68
N ALA A 29 -8.39 -1.44 -5.97
CA ALA A 29 -9.40 -1.74 -6.98
C ALA A 29 -9.53 -3.25 -7.22
N GLU A 30 -8.41 -3.96 -7.33
CA GLU A 30 -8.38 -5.41 -7.46
C GLU A 30 -9.03 -6.11 -6.25
N ALA A 31 -8.70 -5.66 -5.04
CA ALA A 31 -9.26 -6.21 -3.81
C ALA A 31 -10.76 -5.91 -3.65
N LEU A 32 -11.24 -4.76 -4.17
CA LEU A 32 -12.65 -4.39 -4.12
C LEU A 32 -13.51 -5.17 -5.12
N ALA A 33 -12.98 -5.53 -6.29
CA ALA A 33 -13.74 -6.11 -7.38
C ALA A 33 -14.61 -7.31 -6.96
N PRO A 34 -14.10 -8.36 -6.27
CA PRO A 34 -14.92 -9.50 -5.85
C PRO A 34 -15.98 -9.10 -4.82
N ILE A 35 -15.68 -8.13 -3.95
CA ILE A 35 -16.62 -7.64 -2.94
C ILE A 35 -17.76 -6.86 -3.60
N ALA A 36 -17.44 -6.04 -4.60
CA ALA A 36 -18.42 -5.28 -5.37
C ALA A 36 -19.34 -6.19 -6.18
N LEU A 37 -18.79 -7.21 -6.85
CA LEU A 37 -19.59 -8.21 -7.58
C LEU A 37 -20.55 -8.96 -6.64
N ARG A 38 -20.08 -9.34 -5.46
CA ARG A 38 -20.95 -9.96 -4.43
C ARG A 38 -22.04 -8.98 -3.97
N ALA A 39 -21.70 -7.71 -3.75
CA ALA A 39 -22.65 -6.69 -3.31
C ALA A 39 -23.76 -6.42 -4.35
N ILE A 40 -23.45 -6.58 -5.64
CA ILE A 40 -24.41 -6.45 -6.74
C ILE A 40 -25.33 -7.66 -6.81
N ALA A 41 -24.76 -8.87 -6.62
CA ALA A 41 -25.52 -10.11 -6.67
C ALA A 41 -26.44 -10.25 -5.46
N GLU A 42 -25.94 -10.00 -4.27
CA GLU A 42 -26.69 -10.10 -3.02
C GLU A 42 -26.11 -9.14 -1.99
N TRP A 43 -26.93 -8.15 -1.60
CA TRP A 43 -26.52 -7.20 -0.58
C TRP A 43 -26.59 -7.80 0.82
N ASP A 44 -25.49 -7.74 1.53
CA ASP A 44 -25.36 -8.14 2.92
C ASP A 44 -24.75 -6.98 3.74
N ALA A 45 -25.27 -6.78 4.96
CA ALA A 45 -24.80 -5.75 5.88
C ALA A 45 -23.33 -5.93 6.32
N SER A 46 -22.75 -7.11 6.14
CA SER A 46 -21.34 -7.40 6.44
C SER A 46 -20.38 -6.88 5.35
N ILE A 47 -20.87 -6.55 4.15
CA ILE A 47 -20.05 -6.13 3.00
C ILE A 47 -19.18 -4.90 3.33
N PRO A 48 -19.68 -3.83 3.96
CA PRO A 48 -18.83 -2.69 4.33
C PRO A 48 -17.70 -3.07 5.29
N HIS A 49 -17.97 -3.94 6.26
CA HIS A 49 -16.95 -4.43 7.19
C HIS A 49 -15.91 -5.32 6.51
N THR A 50 -16.34 -6.14 5.57
CA THR A 50 -15.44 -6.98 4.76
C THR A 50 -14.52 -6.09 3.93
N TRP A 51 -15.05 -5.07 3.28
CA TRP A 51 -14.25 -4.09 2.55
C TRP A 51 -13.24 -3.39 3.44
N GLN A 52 -13.66 -2.88 4.60
CA GLN A 52 -12.76 -2.19 5.53
C GLN A 52 -11.58 -3.08 5.94
N ARG A 53 -11.83 -4.32 6.32
CA ARG A 53 -10.78 -5.28 6.68
C ARG A 53 -9.83 -5.56 5.52
N THR A 54 -10.37 -5.76 4.33
CA THR A 54 -9.58 -6.04 3.12
C THR A 54 -8.70 -4.84 2.77
N TYR A 55 -9.25 -3.63 2.84
CA TYR A 55 -8.50 -2.39 2.60
C TYR A 55 -7.37 -2.21 3.62
N ASP A 56 -7.66 -2.42 4.90
CA ASP A 56 -6.67 -2.31 5.97
C ASP A 56 -5.53 -3.31 5.79
N ALA A 57 -5.82 -4.53 5.40
CA ALA A 57 -4.81 -5.55 5.16
C ALA A 57 -3.97 -5.27 3.91
N THR A 58 -4.60 -4.73 2.84
CA THR A 58 -3.95 -4.56 1.53
C THR A 58 -3.18 -3.25 1.43
N VAL A 59 -3.77 -2.16 1.91
CA VAL A 59 -3.25 -0.79 1.67
C VAL A 59 -2.74 -0.13 2.93
N THR A 60 -3.51 -0.14 4.02
CA THR A 60 -3.20 0.62 5.23
C THR A 60 -1.87 0.21 5.86
N GLN A 61 -1.54 -1.07 5.84
CA GLN A 61 -0.28 -1.57 6.38
C GLN A 61 0.92 -1.04 5.60
N SER A 62 0.85 -1.03 4.26
CA SER A 62 1.90 -0.47 3.41
C SER A 62 2.04 1.05 3.60
N GLN A 63 0.91 1.75 3.69
CA GLN A 63 0.90 3.20 3.96
C GLN A 63 1.50 3.56 5.31
N ARG A 64 1.32 2.73 6.35
CA ARG A 64 1.94 2.97 7.68
C ARG A 64 3.45 2.97 7.58
N SER A 65 4.03 2.03 6.86
CA SER A 65 5.48 1.96 6.63
C SER A 65 5.98 3.21 5.91
N CYS A 66 5.31 3.64 4.84
CA CYS A 66 5.66 4.87 4.13
C CYS A 66 5.54 6.12 4.99
N ARG A 67 4.49 6.23 5.82
CA ARG A 67 4.34 7.36 6.77
C ARG A 67 5.47 7.40 7.79
N THR A 68 5.92 6.26 8.26
CA THR A 68 7.04 6.18 9.23
C THR A 68 8.33 6.66 8.57
N VAL A 69 8.63 6.19 7.36
CA VAL A 69 9.80 6.64 6.59
C VAL A 69 9.72 8.13 6.28
N ALA A 70 8.56 8.61 5.80
CA ALA A 70 8.37 10.02 5.50
C ALA A 70 8.55 10.92 6.73
N ARG A 71 8.12 10.47 7.91
CA ARG A 71 8.36 11.19 9.18
C ARG A 71 9.84 11.22 9.53
N ALA A 72 10.54 10.08 9.42
CA ALA A 72 11.96 9.99 9.68
C ALA A 72 12.77 10.92 8.77
N LEU A 73 12.41 11.00 7.49
CA LEU A 73 13.07 11.86 6.50
C LEU A 73 12.84 13.35 6.73
N ARG A 74 11.85 13.74 7.52
CA ARG A 74 11.65 15.15 7.93
C ARG A 74 12.64 15.63 9.00
N HIS A 75 13.39 14.72 9.60
CA HIS A 75 14.41 15.05 10.59
C HIS A 75 15.82 15.03 9.95
N PRO A 76 16.45 16.20 9.71
CA PRO A 76 17.75 16.28 9.04
C PRO A 76 18.85 15.46 9.73
N SER A 77 18.81 15.38 11.05
CA SER A 77 19.76 14.60 11.84
C SER A 77 19.64 13.09 11.57
N LEU A 78 18.42 12.57 11.40
CA LEU A 78 18.19 11.16 11.07
C LEU A 78 18.62 10.85 9.64
N VAL A 79 18.38 11.77 8.71
CA VAL A 79 18.83 11.63 7.33
C VAL A 79 20.36 11.61 7.26
N GLY A 80 21.04 12.54 7.96
CA GLY A 80 22.48 12.59 8.02
C GLY A 80 23.07 11.31 8.62
N ALA A 81 22.52 10.79 9.71
CA ALA A 81 22.94 9.53 10.31
C ALA A 81 22.71 8.33 9.39
N ALA A 82 21.57 8.27 8.70
CA ALA A 82 21.26 7.22 7.75
C ALA A 82 22.22 7.22 6.56
N VAL A 83 22.50 8.39 5.98
CA VAL A 83 23.48 8.54 4.89
C VAL A 83 24.87 8.14 5.35
N ALA A 84 25.31 8.58 6.52
CA ALA A 84 26.61 8.20 7.08
C ALA A 84 26.68 6.67 7.32
N ALA A 85 25.66 6.05 7.88
CA ALA A 85 25.61 4.61 8.10
C ALA A 85 25.66 3.84 6.77
N LEU A 86 24.91 4.25 5.74
CA LEU A 86 24.89 3.61 4.44
C LEU A 86 26.20 3.79 3.66
N SER A 87 26.91 4.90 3.84
CA SER A 87 28.20 5.13 3.22
C SER A 87 29.31 4.25 3.83
N HIS A 88 29.21 3.95 5.15
CA HIS A 88 30.17 3.08 5.82
C HIS A 88 29.82 1.58 5.66
N TRP A 89 28.54 1.26 5.57
CA TRP A 89 28.04 -0.13 5.43
C TRP A 89 27.00 -0.25 4.32
N PRO A 90 27.43 -0.30 3.03
CA PRO A 90 26.51 -0.41 1.89
C PRO A 90 25.62 -1.66 1.92
N SER A 91 26.06 -2.71 2.64
CA SER A 91 25.29 -3.95 2.81
C SER A 91 23.96 -3.75 3.56
N LEU A 92 23.84 -2.69 4.38
CA LEU A 92 22.59 -2.35 5.07
C LEU A 92 21.48 -1.89 4.11
N ALA A 93 21.84 -1.42 2.91
CA ALA A 93 20.86 -1.05 1.90
C ALA A 93 20.18 -2.27 1.25
N ARG A 94 20.84 -3.43 1.20
CA ARG A 94 20.32 -4.64 0.52
C ARG A 94 18.93 -5.07 0.98
N PRO A 95 18.63 -5.23 2.29
CA PRO A 95 17.29 -5.65 2.74
C PRO A 95 16.23 -4.59 2.46
N ILE A 96 16.59 -3.32 2.41
CA ILE A 96 15.67 -2.22 2.10
C ILE A 96 15.34 -2.23 0.61
N VAL A 97 16.38 -2.30 -0.22
CA VAL A 97 16.24 -2.34 -1.70
C VAL A 97 15.49 -3.61 -2.14
N SER A 98 15.78 -4.77 -1.53
CA SER A 98 15.09 -6.01 -1.87
C SER A 98 13.60 -5.96 -1.50
N ARG A 99 13.21 -5.36 -0.38
CA ARG A 99 11.80 -5.19 -0.02
C ARG A 99 11.05 -4.25 -0.96
N VAL A 100 11.68 -3.16 -1.38
CA VAL A 100 11.12 -2.23 -2.37
C VAL A 100 11.04 -2.89 -3.75
N ALA A 101 12.06 -3.64 -4.15
CA ALA A 101 12.09 -4.34 -5.43
C ALA A 101 11.13 -5.54 -5.48
N LEU A 102 11.02 -6.32 -4.40
CA LEU A 102 10.15 -7.50 -4.32
C LEU A 102 8.68 -7.13 -4.10
N GLY A 103 8.37 -6.00 -3.47
CA GLY A 103 7.01 -5.47 -3.43
C GLY A 103 6.43 -5.14 -4.81
N ARG A 104 7.29 -4.98 -5.81
CA ARG A 104 6.91 -4.81 -7.22
C ARG A 104 6.69 -6.12 -8.00
N ALA A 105 7.23 -7.23 -7.52
CA ALA A 105 7.21 -8.52 -8.23
C ALA A 105 6.12 -9.48 -7.76
N GLY A 106 5.29 -9.10 -6.80
CA GLY A 106 4.41 -10.01 -6.06
C GLY A 106 2.95 -10.08 -6.51
N ALA A 107 2.61 -9.75 -7.74
CA ALA A 107 1.32 -10.13 -8.32
C ALA A 107 1.56 -10.80 -9.67
N PRO A 108 1.53 -12.15 -9.77
CA PRO A 108 1.36 -12.76 -11.06
C PRO A 108 -0.04 -12.37 -11.56
N LEU A 109 -0.07 -11.57 -12.62
CA LEU A 109 -1.27 -11.39 -13.43
C LEU A 109 -1.71 -12.77 -13.89
N GLY A 110 -2.63 -13.39 -13.17
CA GLY A 110 -3.32 -14.61 -13.58
C GLY A 110 -4.22 -14.33 -14.77
N ILE A 111 -3.62 -14.11 -15.93
CA ILE A 111 -4.34 -14.13 -17.20
C ILE A 111 -4.45 -15.62 -17.57
N THR A 112 -5.45 -16.30 -17.05
CA THR A 112 -5.93 -17.55 -17.61
C THR A 112 -6.82 -17.18 -18.79
N ARG A 113 -6.37 -17.63 -19.97
CA ARG A 113 -7.16 -17.65 -21.21
C ARG A 113 -8.35 -18.59 -21.09
#